data_cec31ce8032972b888184899945ef88f
#
_entry.id   cec31ce8032972b888184899945ef88f
#
_cell.length_a   1.000
_cell.length_b   1.000
_cell.length_c   1.000
_cell.angle_alpha   90.00
_cell.angle_beta   90.00
_cell.angle_gamma   90.00
#
_symmetry.space_group_name_H-M   'P 1'
#
loop_
_entity.id
_entity.type
_entity.pdbx_description
1 polymer ?
#
loop_
_entity_poly.entity_id
_entity_poly.type
_entity_poly.pdbx_seq_one_letter_code
_entity_poly.pdbx_strand_id
1 'polypeptide(L)'
;MFYTINMRFIFILFIFIFSSCDSSIKDLNEGFSDGYKAGLKSNGCKDFKDRNRQWKSKFFKDGFFKGYDAGVIDCIKIMKANQLNN
;
A
#
# COMPACT_ATOMS: atom_id res chain seq x y z
N MET A 1 -23.85 29.22 -24.65
CA MET A 1 -24.28 29.10 -23.24
C MET A 1 -24.48 27.68 -22.78
N PHE A 2 -24.93 26.78 -23.61
CA PHE A 2 -25.11 25.38 -23.23
C PHE A 2 -23.77 24.65 -22.97
N TYR A 3 -22.67 25.09 -23.56
CA TYR A 3 -21.35 24.47 -23.40
C TYR A 3 -20.74 24.71 -22.04
N THR A 4 -20.99 25.85 -21.41
CA THR A 4 -20.43 26.18 -20.09
C THR A 4 -21.08 25.41 -18.95
N ILE A 5 -22.36 25.08 -19.08
CA ILE A 5 -23.10 24.31 -18.08
C ILE A 5 -22.67 22.84 -18.12
N ASN A 6 -22.47 22.28 -19.31
CA ASN A 6 -22.01 20.91 -19.47
C ASN A 6 -20.58 20.68 -18.96
N MET A 7 -19.70 21.65 -19.13
CA MET A 7 -18.34 21.57 -18.60
C MET A 7 -18.30 21.56 -17.06
N ARG A 8 -19.15 22.37 -16.42
CA ARG A 8 -19.26 22.38 -14.96
C ARG A 8 -19.80 21.05 -14.42
N PHE A 9 -20.78 20.46 -15.10
CA PHE A 9 -21.34 19.17 -14.71
C PHE A 9 -20.32 18.06 -14.85
N ILE A 10 -19.53 18.04 -15.90
CA ILE A 10 -18.47 17.07 -16.11
C ILE A 10 -17.39 17.22 -15.05
N PHE A 11 -17.05 18.46 -14.67
CA PHE A 11 -16.07 18.73 -13.62
C PHE A 11 -16.53 18.23 -12.25
N ILE A 12 -17.79 18.46 -11.89
CA ILE A 12 -18.38 18.00 -10.64
C ILE A 12 -18.42 16.47 -10.60
N LEU A 13 -18.79 15.82 -11.69
CA LEU A 13 -18.78 14.37 -11.83
C LEU A 13 -17.37 13.81 -11.70
N PHE A 14 -16.38 14.48 -12.27
CA PHE A 14 -14.97 14.10 -12.17
C PHE A 14 -14.47 14.16 -10.72
N ILE A 15 -14.83 15.20 -10.00
CA ILE A 15 -14.46 15.37 -8.59
C ILE A 15 -15.11 14.27 -7.72
N PHE A 16 -16.36 13.92 -7.99
CA PHE A 16 -17.06 12.84 -7.28
C PHE A 16 -16.43 11.47 -7.51
N ILE A 17 -16.00 11.18 -8.72
CA ILE A 17 -15.34 9.92 -9.06
C ILE A 17 -14.00 9.81 -8.35
N PHE A 18 -13.22 10.91 -8.30
CA PHE A 18 -11.92 10.94 -7.61
C PHE A 18 -12.06 10.79 -6.10
N SER A 19 -13.06 11.42 -5.49
CA SER A 19 -13.24 11.34 -4.04
C SER A 19 -13.69 9.96 -3.56
N SER A 20 -14.44 9.20 -4.37
CA SER A 20 -14.87 7.84 -4.00
C SER A 20 -13.75 6.80 -4.11
N CYS A 21 -12.73 7.04 -4.95
CA CYS A 21 -11.57 6.15 -5.10
C CYS A 21 -10.44 6.45 -4.11
N ASP A 22 -10.38 7.69 -3.59
CA ASP A 22 -9.25 8.15 -2.77
C ASP A 22 -9.07 7.38 -1.47
N SER A 23 -10.15 7.03 -0.78
CA SER A 23 -10.05 6.34 0.52
C SER A 23 -9.50 4.92 0.36
N SER A 24 -9.90 4.21 -0.68
CA SER A 24 -9.40 2.86 -0.97
C SER A 24 -7.92 2.87 -1.33
N ILE A 25 -7.53 3.79 -2.20
CA ILE A 25 -6.13 3.95 -2.64
C ILE A 25 -5.27 4.38 -1.46
N LYS A 26 -5.78 5.30 -0.63
CA LYS A 26 -5.06 5.78 0.55
C LYS A 26 -4.79 4.63 1.53
N ASP A 27 -5.79 3.82 1.84
CA ASP A 27 -5.65 2.69 2.74
C ASP A 27 -4.69 1.64 2.17
N LEU A 28 -4.76 1.37 0.87
CA LEU A 28 -3.85 0.46 0.20
C LEU A 28 -2.40 0.95 0.31
N ASN A 29 -2.16 2.24 0.05
CA ASN A 29 -0.84 2.84 0.10
C ASN A 29 -0.28 2.88 1.53
N GLU A 30 -1.11 3.22 2.51
CA GLU A 30 -0.71 3.20 3.92
C GLU A 30 -0.36 1.79 4.36
N GLY A 31 -1.20 0.81 3.99
CA GLY A 31 -0.95 -0.58 4.28
C GLY A 31 0.35 -1.07 3.66
N PHE A 32 0.59 -0.75 2.40
CA PHE A 32 1.82 -1.10 1.71
C PHE A 32 3.04 -0.52 2.41
N SER A 33 3.00 0.77 2.76
CA SER A 33 4.11 1.43 3.45
C SER A 33 4.40 0.77 4.80
N ASP A 34 3.36 0.52 5.61
CA ASP A 34 3.52 -0.12 6.92
C ASP A 34 4.00 -1.56 6.78
N GLY A 35 3.46 -2.29 5.80
CA GLY A 35 3.87 -3.67 5.53
C GLY A 35 5.33 -3.75 5.09
N TYR A 36 5.74 -2.86 4.20
CA TYR A 36 7.12 -2.80 3.70
C TYR A 36 8.11 -2.58 4.85
N LYS A 37 7.81 -1.61 5.73
CA LYS A 37 8.66 -1.35 6.89
C LYS A 37 8.73 -2.55 7.82
N ALA A 38 7.59 -3.21 8.06
CA ALA A 38 7.53 -4.39 8.91
C ALA A 38 8.33 -5.55 8.30
N GLY A 39 8.23 -5.74 6.98
CA GLY A 39 8.97 -6.77 6.27
C GLY A 39 10.48 -6.56 6.33
N LEU A 40 10.92 -5.30 6.14
CA LEU A 40 12.34 -4.95 6.26
C LEU A 40 12.89 -5.21 7.65
N LYS A 41 12.09 -4.99 8.69
CA LYS A 41 12.50 -5.12 10.08
C LYS A 41 12.30 -6.52 10.64
N SER A 42 11.73 -7.45 9.87
CA SER A 42 11.51 -8.81 10.36
C SER A 42 12.85 -9.51 10.63
N ASN A 43 12.94 -10.23 11.75
CA ASN A 43 14.14 -10.99 12.10
C ASN A 43 14.26 -12.20 11.18
N GLY A 44 15.35 -12.23 10.41
CA GLY A 44 15.60 -13.32 9.46
C GLY A 44 14.76 -13.26 8.20
N CYS A 45 14.15 -12.10 7.91
CA CYS A 45 13.35 -11.89 6.72
C CYS A 45 12.23 -12.95 6.57
N LYS A 46 11.47 -13.14 7.64
CA LYS A 46 10.43 -14.17 7.72
C LYS A 46 9.07 -13.63 7.32
N ASP A 47 8.18 -14.55 6.93
CA ASP A 47 6.80 -14.22 6.60
C ASP A 47 6.04 -13.72 7.81
N PHE A 48 5.01 -12.91 7.55
CA PHE A 48 4.14 -12.36 8.58
C PHE A 48 3.29 -13.46 9.21
N LYS A 49 3.34 -13.59 10.53
CA LYS A 49 2.69 -14.69 11.26
C LYS A 49 1.32 -14.32 11.83
N ASP A 50 1.08 -13.05 12.11
CA ASP A 50 -0.13 -12.60 12.81
C ASP A 50 -1.25 -12.30 11.81
N ARG A 51 -1.80 -13.34 11.18
CA ARG A 51 -2.85 -13.20 10.16
C ARG A 51 -4.22 -12.90 10.76
N ASN A 52 -4.40 -13.12 12.05
CA ASN A 52 -5.68 -12.88 12.73
C ASN A 52 -5.78 -11.49 13.34
N ARG A 53 -4.81 -10.64 13.08
CA ARG A 53 -4.81 -9.25 13.51
C ARG A 53 -6.02 -8.52 12.94
N GLN A 54 -6.61 -7.61 13.74
CA GLN A 54 -7.66 -6.73 13.24
C GLN A 54 -7.08 -5.68 12.32
N TRP A 55 -7.68 -5.56 11.13
CA TRP A 55 -7.21 -4.66 10.11
C TRP A 55 -8.14 -3.44 10.01
N LYS A 56 -7.56 -2.27 9.73
CA LYS A 56 -8.29 -1.03 9.54
C LYS A 56 -9.33 -1.13 8.43
N SER A 57 -8.97 -1.80 7.32
CA SER A 57 -9.85 -2.06 6.20
C SER A 57 -9.28 -3.22 5.38
N LYS A 58 -10.09 -3.76 4.46
CA LYS A 58 -9.66 -4.80 3.53
C LYS A 58 -8.53 -4.30 2.62
N PHE A 59 -8.62 -3.04 2.19
CA PHE A 59 -7.61 -2.44 1.32
C PHE A 59 -6.28 -2.26 2.05
N PHE A 60 -6.33 -1.85 3.32
CA PHE A 60 -5.14 -1.75 4.15
C PHE A 60 -4.47 -3.12 4.31
N LYS A 61 -5.26 -4.15 4.60
CA LYS A 61 -4.78 -5.52 4.74
C LYS A 61 -4.08 -5.99 3.46
N ASP A 62 -4.72 -5.81 2.29
CA ASP A 62 -4.15 -6.21 1.01
C ASP A 62 -2.84 -5.47 0.73
N GLY A 63 -2.82 -4.16 0.98
CA GLY A 63 -1.62 -3.36 0.84
C GLY A 63 -0.52 -3.82 1.78
N PHE A 64 -0.86 -4.09 3.04
CA PHE A 64 0.10 -4.55 4.05
C PHE A 64 0.80 -5.83 3.62
N PHE A 65 0.05 -6.84 3.16
CA PHE A 65 0.66 -8.10 2.73
C PHE A 65 1.55 -7.92 1.51
N LYS A 66 1.14 -7.12 0.55
CA LYS A 66 1.97 -6.82 -0.63
C LYS A 66 3.24 -6.08 -0.24
N GLY A 67 3.11 -5.09 0.64
CA GLY A 67 4.26 -4.33 1.15
C GLY A 67 5.19 -5.21 1.97
N TYR A 68 4.64 -6.05 2.83
CA TYR A 68 5.42 -6.97 3.66
C TYR A 68 6.25 -7.92 2.79
N ASP A 69 5.65 -8.50 1.76
CA ASP A 69 6.37 -9.37 0.83
C ASP A 69 7.52 -8.63 0.15
N ALA A 70 7.28 -7.41 -0.31
CA ALA A 70 8.32 -6.57 -0.92
C ALA A 70 9.44 -6.25 0.09
N GLY A 71 9.07 -5.95 1.33
CA GLY A 71 10.03 -5.67 2.40
C GLY A 71 10.90 -6.88 2.73
N VAL A 72 10.30 -8.07 2.78
CA VAL A 72 11.03 -9.33 3.02
C VAL A 72 12.02 -9.60 1.88
N ILE A 73 11.62 -9.38 0.63
CA ILE A 73 12.51 -9.54 -0.52
C ILE A 73 13.72 -8.62 -0.39
N ASP A 74 13.50 -7.36 -0.06
CA ASP A 74 14.59 -6.39 0.12
C ASP A 74 15.45 -6.74 1.34
N CYS A 75 14.82 -7.22 2.41
CA CYS A 75 15.53 -7.71 3.60
C CYS A 75 16.51 -8.83 3.22
N ILE A 76 16.08 -9.79 2.41
CA ILE A 76 16.92 -10.89 1.94
C ILE A 76 18.08 -10.36 1.09
N LYS A 77 17.82 -9.39 0.22
CA LYS A 77 18.86 -8.77 -0.61
C LYS A 77 19.92 -8.09 0.24
N ILE A 78 19.50 -7.37 1.28
CA ILE A 78 20.43 -6.68 2.20
C ILE A 78 21.27 -7.70 2.96
N MET A 79 20.68 -8.78 3.45
CA MET A 79 21.40 -9.84 4.14
C MET A 79 22.46 -10.51 3.25
N LYS A 80 22.10 -10.79 1.99
CA LYS A 80 23.04 -11.37 1.02
C LYS A 80 24.19 -10.42 0.72
N ALA A 81 23.90 -9.13 0.56
CA ALA A 81 24.94 -8.12 0.32
C ALA A 81 25.91 -8.04 1.50
N ASN A 82 25.40 -8.09 2.74
CA ASN A 82 26.25 -8.08 3.94
C ASN A 82 27.11 -9.33 4.05
N GLN A 83 26.59 -10.50 3.68
CA GLN A 83 27.37 -11.74 3.67
C GLN A 83 28.48 -11.71 2.64
N LEU A 84 28.23 -11.11 1.48
CA LEU A 84 29.23 -11.01 0.41
C LEU A 84 30.35 -10.03 0.75
N ASN A 85 30.07 -9.03 1.59
CA ASN A 85 31.05 -8.02 2.01
C ASN A 85 31.88 -8.45 3.23
N ASN A 86 31.53 -9.54 3.86
CA ASN A 86 32.30 -10.15 4.94
C ASN A 86 33.14 -11.29 4.44
#